data_2040e81ee0db108893da778428bae496
#
_entry.id   2040e81ee0db108893da778428bae496
#
_cell.length_a   1.000
_cell.length_b   1.000
_cell.length_c   1.000
_cell.angle_alpha   90.00
_cell.angle_beta   90.00
_cell.angle_gamma   90.00
#
_symmetry.space_group_name_H-M   'P 1'
#
loop_
_entity.id
_entity.type
_entity.pdbx_description
1 polymer ?
#
loop_
_entity_poly.entity_id
_entity_poly.type
_entity_poly.pdbx_seq_one_letter_code
_entity_poly.pdbx_strand_id
1 'polypeptide(L)'
;YLDDKIKTLENSFKKNDSFLFMEMGLDPGIDHMSAMSTIESLNKRGDILEFESYTGGLIKYDIDKNPWGYKFTWNPMNVIIAGADGATYLSENKKKNIPYNKVFKDLAKINLSNTEYYEGYPNRDSLKYKELYNLHGVKTLKRGTIRNKSFCKTWSILIDLGLTND
;
A
#
# COMPACT_ATOMS: atom_id res chain seq x y z
N TYR A 1 1.37 -12.66 7.33
CA TYR A 1 2.02 -12.66 6.01
C TYR A 1 2.56 -14.05 5.70
N LEU A 2 2.55 -14.43 4.43
CA LEU A 2 3.19 -15.66 3.97
C LEU A 2 4.71 -15.52 4.10
N ASP A 3 5.29 -16.30 4.99
CA ASP A 3 6.74 -16.38 5.18
C ASP A 3 7.29 -17.77 4.81
N ASP A 4 8.60 -17.91 4.80
CA ASP A 4 9.22 -19.17 4.39
C ASP A 4 8.94 -20.31 5.37
N LYS A 5 8.72 -20.02 6.66
CA LYS A 5 8.35 -21.05 7.64
C LYS A 5 6.98 -21.65 7.32
N ILE A 6 6.01 -20.80 6.95
CA ILE A 6 4.67 -21.25 6.57
C ILE A 6 4.71 -22.06 5.28
N LYS A 7 5.51 -21.63 4.29
CA LYS A 7 5.71 -22.40 3.05
C LYS A 7 6.24 -23.80 3.30
N THR A 8 7.11 -23.98 4.30
CA THR A 8 7.62 -25.33 4.64
C THR A 8 6.54 -26.28 5.15
N LEU A 9 5.41 -25.76 5.62
CA LEU A 9 4.29 -26.56 6.11
C LEU A 9 3.35 -27.07 5.00
N GLU A 10 3.55 -26.66 3.74
CA GLU A 10 2.66 -27.04 2.63
C GLU A 10 2.43 -28.54 2.52
N ASN A 11 3.47 -29.35 2.64
CA ASN A 11 3.36 -30.81 2.58
C ASN A 11 2.56 -31.38 3.78
N SER A 12 2.67 -30.74 4.95
CA SER A 12 1.90 -31.14 6.12
C SER A 12 0.40 -30.85 5.94
N PHE A 13 0.06 -29.71 5.37
CA PHE A 13 -1.33 -29.39 5.02
C PHE A 13 -1.90 -30.39 4.02
N LYS A 14 -1.18 -30.68 2.92
CA LYS A 14 -1.59 -31.66 1.92
C LYS A 14 -1.80 -33.06 2.51
N LYS A 15 -0.88 -33.52 3.39
CA LYS A 15 -0.96 -34.83 4.03
C LYS A 15 -2.16 -34.98 4.97
N ASN A 16 -2.59 -33.89 5.59
CA ASN A 16 -3.69 -33.88 6.56
C ASN A 16 -5.01 -33.39 5.94
N ASP A 17 -5.09 -33.30 4.61
CA ASP A 17 -6.26 -32.80 3.87
C ASP A 17 -6.80 -31.48 4.46
N SER A 18 -5.88 -30.57 4.77
CA SER A 18 -6.20 -29.28 5.37
C SER A 18 -5.59 -28.14 4.56
N PHE A 19 -6.06 -26.94 4.79
CA PHE A 19 -5.61 -25.74 4.11
C PHE A 19 -5.53 -24.55 5.05
N LEU A 20 -4.72 -23.58 4.66
CA LEU A 20 -4.57 -22.30 5.35
C LEU A 20 -4.81 -21.15 4.37
N PHE A 21 -5.83 -20.36 4.62
CA PHE A 21 -6.01 -19.08 3.94
C PHE A 21 -5.27 -17.98 4.70
N MET A 22 -4.47 -17.20 3.98
CA MET A 22 -3.71 -16.09 4.52
C MET A 22 -4.00 -14.83 3.72
N GLU A 23 -3.63 -13.69 4.29
CA GLU A 23 -3.77 -12.38 3.62
C GLU A 23 -5.21 -12.11 3.16
N MET A 24 -6.16 -12.43 4.03
CA MET A 24 -7.60 -12.31 3.78
C MET A 24 -8.20 -11.01 4.32
N GLY A 25 -7.37 -9.97 4.42
CA GLY A 25 -7.79 -8.64 4.85
C GLY A 25 -8.06 -7.67 3.70
N LEU A 26 -7.95 -6.37 4.00
CA LEU A 26 -8.03 -5.32 3.00
C LEU A 26 -6.68 -5.19 2.25
N ASP A 27 -5.58 -5.06 3.00
CA ASP A 27 -4.19 -4.98 2.51
C ASP A 27 -3.27 -5.65 3.54
N PRO A 28 -2.80 -6.86 3.27
CA PRO A 28 -3.01 -7.64 2.03
C PRO A 28 -4.35 -8.42 2.00
N GLY A 29 -4.91 -8.52 0.80
CA GLY A 29 -6.11 -9.31 0.52
C GLY A 29 -6.94 -8.75 -0.62
N ILE A 30 -7.97 -7.96 -0.34
CA ILE A 30 -8.87 -7.38 -1.34
C ILE A 30 -8.13 -6.52 -2.36
N ASP A 31 -7.10 -5.78 -1.94
CA ASP A 31 -6.24 -4.99 -2.81
C ASP A 31 -5.58 -5.84 -3.91
N HIS A 32 -5.06 -7.02 -3.55
CA HIS A 32 -4.46 -7.95 -4.50
C HIS A 32 -5.50 -8.56 -5.44
N MET A 33 -6.64 -9.01 -4.89
CA MET A 33 -7.70 -9.62 -5.69
C MET A 33 -8.28 -8.64 -6.72
N SER A 34 -8.54 -7.40 -6.31
CA SER A 34 -9.06 -6.36 -7.21
C SER A 34 -8.02 -5.93 -8.25
N ALA A 35 -6.74 -5.83 -7.85
CA ALA A 35 -5.65 -5.56 -8.78
C ALA A 35 -5.54 -6.65 -9.84
N MET A 36 -5.49 -7.92 -9.45
CA MET A 36 -5.37 -9.05 -10.39
C MET A 36 -6.56 -9.14 -11.32
N SER A 37 -7.79 -9.00 -10.82
CA SER A 37 -8.99 -8.98 -11.66
C SER A 37 -8.93 -7.89 -12.72
N THR A 38 -8.46 -6.70 -12.35
CA THR A 38 -8.31 -5.58 -13.29
C THR A 38 -7.20 -5.84 -14.31
N ILE A 39 -6.03 -6.30 -13.86
CA ILE A 39 -4.88 -6.61 -14.71
C ILE A 39 -5.24 -7.69 -15.74
N GLU A 40 -5.87 -8.78 -15.32
CA GLU A 40 -6.30 -9.87 -16.21
C GLU A 40 -7.29 -9.39 -17.28
N SER A 41 -8.21 -8.50 -16.90
CA SER A 41 -9.15 -7.89 -17.83
C SER A 41 -8.47 -7.00 -18.86
N LEU A 42 -7.49 -6.18 -18.43
CA LEU A 42 -6.79 -5.22 -19.29
C LEU A 42 -5.77 -5.89 -20.20
N ASN A 43 -5.07 -6.92 -19.73
CA ASN A 43 -4.09 -7.68 -20.53
C ASN A 43 -4.71 -8.34 -21.78
N LYS A 44 -6.03 -8.57 -21.78
CA LYS A 44 -6.76 -9.02 -22.98
C LYS A 44 -6.90 -7.95 -24.06
N ARG A 45 -6.60 -6.69 -23.73
CA ARG A 45 -6.82 -5.52 -24.62
C ARG A 45 -5.52 -4.84 -25.04
N GLY A 46 -4.42 -5.09 -24.33
CA GLY A 46 -3.11 -4.49 -24.60
C GLY A 46 -2.18 -4.54 -23.42
N ASP A 47 -1.01 -3.96 -23.58
CA ASP A 47 0.03 -3.92 -22.56
C ASP A 47 -0.26 -2.87 -21.48
N ILE A 48 -0.03 -3.24 -20.22
CA ILE A 48 -0.15 -2.32 -19.10
C ILE A 48 1.19 -1.60 -18.93
N LEU A 49 1.21 -0.30 -19.18
CA LEU A 49 2.40 0.54 -19.06
C LEU A 49 2.53 1.20 -17.69
N GLU A 50 1.40 1.44 -17.03
CA GLU A 50 1.37 2.09 -15.72
C GLU A 50 0.41 1.36 -14.80
N PHE A 51 0.87 1.13 -13.57
CA PHE A 51 0.07 0.54 -12.50
C PHE A 51 0.31 1.31 -11.21
N GLU A 52 -0.73 1.96 -10.73
CA GLU A 52 -0.74 2.57 -9.40
C GLU A 52 -1.92 2.05 -8.58
N SER A 53 -1.66 1.61 -7.35
CA SER A 53 -2.67 1.10 -6.42
C SER A 53 -2.51 1.74 -5.06
N TYR A 54 -3.60 2.28 -4.52
CA TYR A 54 -3.61 2.91 -3.22
C TYR A 54 -4.69 2.31 -2.33
N THR A 55 -4.30 1.92 -1.13
CA THR A 55 -5.18 1.28 -0.16
C THR A 55 -5.07 1.99 1.19
N GLY A 56 -6.16 2.11 1.93
CA GLY A 56 -6.11 2.68 3.28
C GLY A 56 -7.46 2.71 3.97
N GLY A 57 -7.43 2.60 5.29
CA GLY A 57 -8.60 2.86 6.13
C GLY A 57 -8.83 4.37 6.26
N LEU A 58 -10.01 4.82 5.91
CA LEU A 58 -10.44 6.22 6.01
C LEU A 58 -11.60 6.31 6.99
N ILE A 59 -11.60 7.34 7.82
CA ILE A 59 -12.79 7.67 8.62
C ILE A 59 -13.80 8.40 7.75
N LYS A 60 -15.07 8.12 7.97
CA LYS A 60 -16.13 8.84 7.31
C LYS A 60 -16.13 10.29 7.79
N TYR A 61 -15.98 11.24 6.88
CA TYR A 61 -15.72 12.65 7.16
C TYR A 61 -16.77 13.33 8.05
N ASP A 62 -18.02 12.95 7.94
CA ASP A 62 -19.14 13.50 8.68
C ASP A 62 -19.27 12.96 10.12
N ILE A 63 -18.54 11.89 10.46
CA ILE A 63 -18.62 11.26 11.79
C ILE A 63 -17.56 11.79 12.74
N ASP A 64 -16.40 12.19 12.22
CA ASP A 64 -15.27 12.56 13.05
C ASP A 64 -14.48 13.74 12.50
N LYS A 65 -14.60 14.87 13.20
CA LYS A 65 -13.94 16.14 12.83
C LYS A 65 -12.56 16.31 13.48
N ASN A 66 -11.83 15.22 13.76
CA ASN A 66 -10.50 15.39 14.30
C ASN A 66 -9.54 16.04 13.27
N PRO A 67 -8.60 16.89 13.72
CA PRO A 67 -7.76 17.67 12.81
C PRO A 67 -6.77 16.85 11.99
N TRP A 68 -6.57 15.58 12.35
CA TRP A 68 -5.67 14.66 11.65
C TRP A 68 -6.37 13.93 10.50
N GLY A 69 -7.71 13.92 10.50
CA GLY A 69 -8.49 13.13 9.57
C GLY A 69 -8.20 11.62 9.67
N TYR A 70 -7.76 11.15 10.86
CA TYR A 70 -7.36 9.77 11.06
C TYR A 70 -7.70 9.26 12.46
N LYS A 71 -8.05 7.99 12.56
CA LYS A 71 -8.18 7.21 13.80
C LYS A 71 -7.45 5.89 13.69
N PHE A 72 -6.86 5.45 14.79
CA PHE A 72 -6.34 4.08 14.90
C PHE A 72 -7.51 3.12 15.00
N THR A 73 -7.75 2.33 13.96
CA THR A 73 -8.82 1.32 13.90
C THR A 73 -8.26 -0.11 13.90
N TRP A 74 -6.95 -0.24 13.99
CA TRP A 74 -6.20 -1.48 14.02
C TRP A 74 -4.95 -1.29 14.88
N ASN A 75 -3.91 -2.12 14.73
CA ASN A 75 -2.72 -2.05 15.57
C ASN A 75 -2.00 -0.69 15.42
N PRO A 76 -1.98 0.18 16.45
CA PRO A 76 -1.36 1.49 16.39
C PRO A 76 0.14 1.44 16.09
N MET A 77 0.88 0.45 16.63
CA MET A 77 2.32 0.30 16.38
C MET A 77 2.59 0.12 14.88
N ASN A 78 1.80 -0.69 14.19
CA ASN A 78 1.96 -0.86 12.74
C ASN A 78 1.74 0.42 11.94
N VAL A 79 0.96 1.37 12.46
CA VAL A 79 0.80 2.69 11.82
C VAL A 79 2.03 3.56 12.10
N ILE A 80 2.57 3.52 13.31
CA ILE A 80 3.76 4.30 13.71
C ILE A 80 4.97 3.87 12.89
N ILE A 81 5.21 2.58 12.77
CA ILE A 81 6.34 2.03 12.00
C ILE A 81 6.05 1.94 10.48
N ALA A 82 4.82 2.24 10.05
CA ALA A 82 4.48 2.23 8.63
C ALA A 82 5.32 3.28 7.89
N GLY A 83 6.14 2.83 6.99
CA GLY A 83 7.04 3.71 6.24
C GLY A 83 8.46 3.81 6.80
N ALA A 84 8.77 3.24 7.97
CA ALA A 84 10.13 3.25 8.54
C ALA A 84 11.18 2.72 7.55
N ASP A 85 10.83 1.72 6.74
CA ASP A 85 11.68 1.19 5.67
C ASP A 85 11.79 2.12 4.44
N GLY A 86 11.11 3.26 4.45
CA GLY A 86 10.99 4.12 3.28
C GLY A 86 10.06 3.50 2.21
N ALA A 87 10.26 3.92 0.96
CA ALA A 87 9.52 3.37 -0.17
C ALA A 87 10.41 3.23 -1.41
N THR A 88 10.15 2.18 -2.19
CA THR A 88 10.80 1.94 -3.47
C THR A 88 9.74 1.66 -4.52
N TYR A 89 9.80 2.36 -5.64
CA TYR A 89 8.86 2.19 -6.75
C TYR A 89 9.51 2.51 -8.10
N LEU A 90 8.84 2.14 -9.19
CA LEU A 90 9.24 2.47 -10.55
C LEU A 90 8.41 3.66 -11.04
N SER A 91 9.05 4.65 -11.64
CA SER A 91 8.40 5.79 -12.29
C SER A 91 9.13 6.10 -13.60
N GLU A 92 8.42 6.00 -14.73
CA GLU A 92 8.97 6.22 -16.06
C GLU A 92 10.28 5.45 -16.33
N ASN A 93 10.29 4.17 -16.02
CA ASN A 93 11.45 3.26 -16.09
C ASN A 93 12.61 3.61 -15.12
N LYS A 94 12.42 4.56 -14.21
CA LYS A 94 13.43 4.93 -13.23
C LYS A 94 13.05 4.42 -11.85
N LYS A 95 13.94 3.68 -11.22
CA LYS A 95 13.78 3.28 -9.81
C LYS A 95 13.89 4.50 -8.92
N LYS A 96 12.88 4.72 -8.09
CA LYS A 96 12.81 5.75 -7.05
C LYS A 96 12.96 5.09 -5.70
N ASN A 97 13.86 5.62 -4.88
CA ASN A 97 14.01 5.24 -3.48
C ASN A 97 13.73 6.48 -2.63
N ILE A 98 12.72 6.39 -1.79
CA ILE A 98 12.27 7.49 -0.93
C ILE A 98 12.61 7.12 0.52
N PRO A 99 13.51 7.85 1.19
CA PRO A 99 13.82 7.60 2.58
C PRO A 99 12.63 7.96 3.49
N TYR A 100 12.56 7.37 4.68
CA TYR A 100 11.44 7.50 5.61
C TYR A 100 10.99 8.95 5.84
N ASN A 101 11.91 9.85 6.11
CA ASN A 101 11.63 11.26 6.37
C ASN A 101 11.07 12.04 5.15
N LYS A 102 10.99 11.41 3.99
CA LYS A 102 10.41 11.97 2.76
C LYS A 102 9.18 11.24 2.26
N VAL A 103 8.85 10.05 2.80
CA VAL A 103 7.70 9.25 2.34
C VAL A 103 6.40 10.06 2.38
N PHE A 104 6.15 10.76 3.49
CA PHE A 104 4.94 11.56 3.68
C PHE A 104 5.01 12.96 3.05
N LYS A 105 6.06 13.23 2.26
CA LYS A 105 6.26 14.45 1.47
C LYS A 105 6.19 14.18 -0.04
N ASP A 106 6.24 12.91 -0.44
CA ASP A 106 6.08 12.43 -1.83
C ASP A 106 4.62 12.03 -2.09
N LEU A 107 3.77 13.03 -2.26
CA LEU A 107 2.32 12.86 -2.26
C LEU A 107 1.73 12.91 -3.67
N ALA A 108 0.79 11.98 -3.93
CA ALA A 108 -0.12 12.02 -5.06
C ALA A 108 -1.49 12.55 -4.61
N LYS A 109 -2.13 13.35 -5.44
CA LYS A 109 -3.55 13.69 -5.28
C LYS A 109 -4.41 12.60 -5.90
N ILE A 110 -5.30 12.01 -5.11
CA ILE A 110 -6.19 10.95 -5.54
C ILE A 110 -7.62 11.46 -5.45
N ASN A 111 -8.25 11.61 -6.61
CA ASN A 111 -9.64 12.07 -6.72
C ASN A 111 -10.54 10.83 -6.80
N LEU A 112 -11.36 10.60 -5.78
CA LEU A 112 -12.35 9.52 -5.78
C LEU A 112 -13.77 10.03 -6.12
N SER A 113 -13.98 11.34 -6.00
CA SER A 113 -15.25 12.00 -6.31
C SER A 113 -15.01 13.45 -6.71
N ASN A 114 -16.06 14.14 -7.20
CA ASN A 114 -15.94 15.50 -7.71
C ASN A 114 -15.69 16.60 -6.66
N THR A 115 -15.69 16.28 -5.39
CA THR A 115 -15.71 17.28 -4.32
C THR A 115 -14.44 17.34 -3.47
N GLU A 116 -13.71 16.24 -3.30
CA GLU A 116 -12.53 16.22 -2.45
C GLU A 116 -11.45 15.29 -3.01
N TYR A 117 -10.19 15.63 -2.74
CA TYR A 117 -9.05 14.76 -3.01
C TYR A 117 -8.48 14.18 -1.71
N TYR A 118 -7.92 13.01 -1.84
CA TYR A 118 -7.17 12.33 -0.81
C TYR A 118 -5.67 12.41 -1.10
N GLU A 119 -4.86 12.21 -0.07
CA GLU A 119 -3.42 12.14 -0.21
C GLU A 119 -2.97 10.68 -0.29
N GLY A 120 -2.22 10.35 -1.35
CA GLY A 120 -1.57 9.05 -1.51
C GLY A 120 -0.08 9.20 -1.33
N TYR A 121 0.56 8.32 -0.54
CA TYR A 121 2.01 8.25 -0.42
C TYR A 121 2.51 6.84 -0.74
N PRO A 122 3.74 6.71 -1.29
CA PRO A 122 4.30 5.40 -1.62
C PRO A 122 4.54 4.58 -0.36
N ASN A 123 4.34 3.27 -0.45
CA ASN A 123 4.44 2.38 0.70
C ASN A 123 5.36 1.21 0.40
N ARG A 124 6.45 1.09 1.18
CA ARG A 124 7.42 -0.01 1.13
C ARG A 124 7.95 -0.29 -0.28
N ASP A 125 8.30 -1.54 -0.56
CA ASP A 125 8.81 -1.96 -1.87
C ASP A 125 7.69 -2.38 -2.82
N SER A 126 7.41 -1.53 -3.82
CA SER A 126 6.47 -1.81 -4.89
C SER A 126 7.05 -2.74 -5.96
N LEU A 127 8.39 -2.82 -6.11
CA LEU A 127 9.01 -3.52 -7.25
C LEU A 127 8.77 -5.03 -7.22
N LYS A 128 8.65 -5.61 -6.02
CA LYS A 128 8.34 -7.04 -5.86
C LYS A 128 7.02 -7.44 -6.52
N TYR A 129 6.10 -6.50 -6.72
CA TYR A 129 4.80 -6.75 -7.35
C TYR A 129 4.87 -6.81 -8.87
N LYS A 130 6.00 -6.43 -9.48
CA LYS A 130 6.20 -6.58 -10.92
C LYS A 130 6.07 -8.03 -11.36
N GLU A 131 6.77 -8.91 -10.68
CA GLU A 131 6.70 -10.36 -10.93
C GLU A 131 5.39 -10.96 -10.42
N LEU A 132 4.96 -10.56 -9.21
CA LEU A 132 3.77 -11.10 -8.56
C LEU A 132 2.50 -10.85 -9.39
N TYR A 133 2.42 -9.71 -10.06
CA TYR A 133 1.28 -9.31 -10.89
C TYR A 133 1.52 -9.53 -12.39
N ASN A 134 2.64 -10.15 -12.77
CA ASN A 134 3.02 -10.40 -14.16
C ASN A 134 3.02 -9.12 -15.03
N LEU A 135 3.55 -8.03 -14.49
CA LEU A 135 3.60 -6.71 -15.11
C LEU A 135 4.97 -6.43 -15.76
N HIS A 136 5.44 -7.33 -16.64
CA HIS A 136 6.80 -7.27 -17.17
C HIS A 136 7.09 -6.01 -18.01
N GLY A 137 6.08 -5.50 -18.73
CA GLY A 137 6.21 -4.30 -19.59
C GLY A 137 5.98 -2.96 -18.89
N VAL A 138 5.67 -2.98 -17.59
CA VAL A 138 5.30 -1.76 -16.86
C VAL A 138 6.46 -0.78 -16.74
N LYS A 139 6.19 0.49 -17.01
CA LYS A 139 7.14 1.62 -16.89
C LYS A 139 6.98 2.38 -15.58
N THR A 140 5.76 2.39 -15.04
CA THR A 140 5.44 2.97 -13.73
C THR A 140 4.73 1.92 -12.90
N LEU A 141 5.26 1.62 -11.71
CA LEU A 141 4.71 0.65 -10.77
C LEU A 141 4.81 1.21 -9.36
N LYS A 142 3.68 1.59 -8.78
CA LYS A 142 3.60 2.16 -7.45
C LYS A 142 2.44 1.55 -6.66
N ARG A 143 2.74 1.12 -5.45
CA ARG A 143 1.74 0.84 -4.43
C ARG A 143 1.89 1.83 -3.30
N GLY A 144 0.78 2.33 -2.82
CA GLY A 144 0.78 3.39 -1.83
C GLY A 144 -0.37 3.26 -0.84
N THR A 145 -0.35 4.15 0.12
CA THR A 145 -1.40 4.26 1.12
C THR A 145 -2.17 5.56 0.89
N ILE A 146 -3.50 5.49 0.95
CA ILE A 146 -4.38 6.64 0.84
C ILE A 146 -4.77 7.15 2.23
N ARG A 147 -4.82 8.47 2.40
CA ARG A 147 -5.22 9.15 3.64
C ARG A 147 -6.07 10.38 3.35
N ASN A 148 -6.83 10.80 4.35
CA ASN A 148 -7.50 12.09 4.33
C ASN A 148 -6.48 13.23 4.29
N LYS A 149 -6.87 14.34 3.71
CA LYS A 149 -6.10 15.58 3.66
C LYS A 149 -5.61 15.97 5.05
N SER A 150 -4.40 16.45 5.15
CA SER A 150 -3.71 16.88 6.37
C SER A 150 -3.03 15.77 7.20
N PHE A 151 -3.34 14.49 6.99
CA PHE A 151 -2.66 13.40 7.69
C PHE A 151 -1.15 13.44 7.44
N CYS A 152 -0.75 13.44 6.17
CA CYS A 152 0.66 13.36 5.78
C CYS A 152 1.48 14.54 6.28
N LYS A 153 0.91 15.76 6.27
CA LYS A 153 1.56 16.95 6.83
C LYS A 153 1.80 16.79 8.33
N THR A 154 0.79 16.37 9.07
CA THR A 154 0.91 16.17 10.53
C THR A 154 1.91 15.07 10.86
N TRP A 155 1.82 13.94 10.12
CA TRP A 155 2.74 12.81 10.33
C TRP A 155 4.20 13.18 10.05
N SER A 156 4.45 13.99 9.01
CA SER A 156 5.80 14.51 8.71
C SER A 156 6.38 15.30 9.89
N ILE A 157 5.58 16.08 10.60
CA ILE A 157 6.01 16.83 11.78
C ILE A 157 6.42 15.88 12.91
N LEU A 158 5.65 14.82 13.15
CA LEU A 158 5.99 13.81 14.17
C LEU A 158 7.32 13.11 13.86
N ILE A 159 7.55 12.81 12.58
CA ILE A 159 8.82 12.22 12.11
C ILE A 159 9.97 13.21 12.32
N ASP A 160 9.80 14.46 11.88
CA ASP A 160 10.83 15.50 11.99
C ASP A 160 11.19 15.79 13.46
N LEU A 161 10.26 15.57 14.41
CA LEU A 161 10.46 15.66 15.86
C LEU A 161 11.03 14.35 16.49
N GLY A 162 11.21 13.30 15.72
CA GLY A 162 11.70 12.01 16.21
C GLY A 162 10.70 11.20 17.06
N LEU A 163 9.42 11.58 17.06
CA LEU A 163 8.38 10.92 17.86
C LEU A 163 7.91 9.57 17.29
N THR A 164 8.41 9.20 16.13
CA THR A 164 8.14 7.92 15.46
C THR A 164 9.38 7.01 15.39
N ASN A 165 10.44 7.37 16.07
CA ASN A 165 11.64 6.54 16.20
C ASN A 165 11.42 5.43 17.23
N ASP A 166 12.06 4.28 17.01
CA ASP A 166 12.13 3.16 17.97
C ASP A 166 13.04 3.49 19.16
#